data_8e0395118be92c2127a983c0095ece2a
#
_entry.id   8e0395118be92c2127a983c0095ece2a
#
_cell.length_a   1.000
_cell.length_b   1.000
_cell.length_c   1.000
_cell.angle_alpha   90.00
_cell.angle_beta   90.00
_cell.angle_gamma   90.00
#
_symmetry.space_group_name_H-M   'P 1'
#
loop_
_entity.id
_entity.type
_entity.pdbx_description
1 polymer ?
#
loop_
_entity_poly.entity_id
_entity_poly.type
_entity_poly.pdbx_seq_one_letter_code
_entity_poly.pdbx_strand_id
1 'polypeptide(L)'
;MFFDHCQCKIAAPLYNQLCTNKTNVSTYAFCYYAGAYMAKIKIFSTAEQNSFESPPVFNSIERKRFFTLPLALTASIEKFKTPTNKVCFLVSAGYFKAKNRFFARQFHQVDIEFISKQIGINPDDVQPNKYNKETYRRHQKIILNYFGFSSFDTLAMVFAKTEVDLMVQVQFRTKLILLEIIQVLTRKKIALPNYNVLFTLITDMVNQY
;
A
#
# COMPACT_ATOMS: atom_id res chain seq x y z
N MET A 1 -28.24 11.27 17.59
CA MET A 1 -29.64 11.43 17.13
C MET A 1 -29.72 12.71 16.29
N PHE A 2 -29.04 12.72 15.13
CA PHE A 2 -29.14 13.70 14.03
C PHE A 2 -28.68 13.04 12.75
N PHE A 3 -29.49 12.13 12.28
CA PHE A 3 -29.46 11.68 10.89
C PHE A 3 -30.63 12.36 10.20
N ASP A 4 -30.35 12.88 9.02
CA ASP A 4 -31.34 13.12 8.02
C ASP A 4 -32.22 14.34 8.07
N HIS A 5 -31.80 15.28 7.31
CA HIS A 5 -32.86 16.05 6.64
C HIS A 5 -32.60 16.30 5.14
N CYS A 6 -31.48 15.86 4.58
CA CYS A 6 -31.16 16.20 3.20
C CYS A 6 -31.41 15.07 2.15
N GLN A 7 -31.43 13.81 2.57
CA GLN A 7 -31.60 12.69 1.61
C GLN A 7 -33.04 12.17 1.54
N CYS A 8 -33.86 12.36 2.57
CA CYS A 8 -35.27 11.94 2.54
C CYS A 8 -36.18 12.79 1.67
N LYS A 9 -35.82 14.04 1.35
CA LYS A 9 -36.70 14.91 0.57
C LYS A 9 -36.83 14.53 -0.90
N ILE A 10 -35.87 13.83 -1.46
CA ILE A 10 -35.93 13.41 -2.89
C ILE A 10 -36.66 12.07 -3.06
N ALA A 11 -36.65 11.22 -2.03
CA ALA A 11 -37.30 9.91 -2.08
C ALA A 11 -38.73 9.90 -1.49
N ALA A 12 -39.14 10.95 -0.80
CA ALA A 12 -40.44 11.03 -0.13
C ALA A 12 -41.66 10.83 -1.06
N PRO A 13 -41.69 11.33 -2.32
CA PRO A 13 -42.82 11.08 -3.21
C PRO A 13 -42.95 9.62 -3.64
N LEU A 14 -41.83 8.93 -3.82
CA LEU A 14 -41.79 7.51 -4.19
C LEU A 14 -42.15 6.59 -3.03
N TYR A 15 -41.78 6.97 -1.81
CA TYR A 15 -42.10 6.23 -0.60
C TYR A 15 -43.62 6.23 -0.34
N ASN A 16 -44.29 7.36 -0.49
CA ASN A 16 -45.72 7.47 -0.29
C ASN A 16 -46.53 6.72 -1.35
N GLN A 17 -46.05 6.63 -2.60
CA GLN A 17 -46.69 5.83 -3.66
C GLN A 17 -46.56 4.32 -3.41
N LEU A 18 -45.46 3.86 -2.88
CA LEU A 18 -45.23 2.44 -2.57
C LEU A 18 -45.96 1.96 -1.31
N CYS A 19 -46.15 2.86 -0.32
CA CYS A 19 -46.89 2.52 0.91
C CYS A 19 -48.40 2.53 0.75
N THR A 20 -48.96 3.18 -0.29
CA THR A 20 -50.41 3.23 -0.52
C THR A 20 -50.93 2.03 -1.31
N ASN A 21 -50.06 1.34 -2.05
CA ASN A 21 -50.41 0.08 -2.71
C ASN A 21 -50.11 -1.10 -1.78
N LYS A 22 -51.13 -1.64 -1.15
CA LYS A 22 -51.12 -2.87 -0.32
C LYS A 22 -50.80 -4.12 -1.16
N THR A 23 -49.68 -4.18 -1.78
CA THR A 23 -49.12 -5.41 -2.34
C THR A 23 -47.82 -5.71 -1.67
N ASN A 24 -47.70 -6.93 -1.15
CA ASN A 24 -46.54 -7.48 -0.42
C ASN A 24 -45.23 -7.32 -1.19
N VAL A 25 -44.68 -6.15 -1.24
CA VAL A 25 -43.29 -5.95 -1.66
C VAL A 25 -42.44 -6.04 -0.42
N SER A 26 -41.74 -7.15 -0.31
CA SER A 26 -40.84 -7.49 0.79
C SER A 26 -39.92 -6.30 1.08
N THR A 27 -39.80 -5.94 2.37
CA THR A 27 -38.84 -4.94 2.90
C THR A 27 -37.42 -5.12 2.40
N TYR A 28 -37.08 -6.33 1.96
CA TYR A 28 -35.79 -6.70 1.39
C TYR A 28 -35.51 -6.06 0.00
N ALA A 29 -36.53 -5.80 -0.80
CA ALA A 29 -36.34 -5.17 -2.12
C ALA A 29 -35.89 -3.70 -1.99
N PHE A 30 -36.35 -3.00 -0.95
CA PHE A 30 -35.96 -1.61 -0.71
C PHE A 30 -34.50 -1.49 -0.25
N CYS A 31 -34.04 -2.41 0.59
CA CYS A 31 -32.63 -2.46 1.00
C CYS A 31 -31.70 -2.83 -0.17
N TYR A 32 -32.15 -3.60 -1.14
CA TYR A 32 -31.35 -3.98 -2.31
C TYR A 32 -31.12 -2.81 -3.27
N TYR A 33 -32.12 -1.95 -3.45
CA TYR A 33 -32.01 -0.74 -4.28
C TYR A 33 -31.23 0.39 -3.62
N ALA A 34 -31.32 0.54 -2.30
CA ALA A 34 -30.51 1.51 -1.56
C ALA A 34 -29.00 1.12 -1.54
N GLY A 35 -28.68 -0.18 -1.52
CA GLY A 35 -27.31 -0.66 -1.60
C GLY A 35 -26.62 -0.46 -2.97
N ALA A 36 -27.39 -0.27 -4.04
CA ALA A 36 -26.84 -0.12 -5.39
C ALA A 36 -26.33 1.30 -5.70
N TYR A 37 -26.64 2.29 -4.86
CA TYR A 37 -26.28 3.69 -5.09
C TYR A 37 -25.20 4.25 -4.15
N MET A 38 -24.60 3.44 -3.31
CA MET A 38 -23.41 3.89 -2.58
C MET A 38 -22.28 4.04 -3.59
N ALA A 39 -21.95 5.27 -3.95
CA ALA A 39 -20.79 5.57 -4.77
C ALA A 39 -19.57 4.96 -4.10
N LYS A 40 -18.98 3.95 -4.74
CA LYS A 40 -17.82 3.24 -4.19
C LYS A 40 -16.70 4.25 -3.96
N ILE A 41 -16.32 4.47 -2.71
CA ILE A 41 -15.23 5.39 -2.36
C ILE A 41 -14.00 5.01 -3.18
N LYS A 42 -13.49 5.94 -3.97
CA LYS A 42 -12.30 5.77 -4.77
C LYS A 42 -11.26 6.78 -4.31
N ILE A 43 -10.19 6.30 -3.64
CA ILE A 43 -9.15 7.18 -3.11
C ILE A 43 -8.11 7.49 -4.19
N PHE A 44 -7.54 6.44 -4.82
CA PHE A 44 -6.65 6.54 -5.97
C PHE A 44 -7.35 6.10 -7.25
N SER A 45 -6.98 6.70 -8.37
CA SER A 45 -7.26 6.14 -9.69
C SER A 45 -6.51 4.83 -9.87
N THR A 46 -6.93 4.01 -10.83
CA THR A 46 -6.23 2.75 -11.15
C THR A 46 -4.76 2.96 -11.50
N ALA A 47 -4.45 4.05 -12.23
CA ALA A 47 -3.08 4.41 -12.59
C ALA A 47 -2.24 4.77 -11.34
N GLU A 48 -2.80 5.55 -10.41
CA GLU A 48 -2.11 5.92 -9.16
C GLU A 48 -1.91 4.70 -8.25
N GLN A 49 -2.90 3.80 -8.16
CA GLN A 49 -2.77 2.57 -7.41
C GLN A 49 -1.67 1.68 -8.00
N ASN A 50 -1.66 1.48 -9.32
CA ASN A 50 -0.63 0.72 -10.00
C ASN A 50 0.75 1.34 -9.77
N SER A 51 0.88 2.66 -9.87
CA SER A 51 2.14 3.37 -9.59
C SER A 51 2.59 3.22 -8.14
N PHE A 52 1.65 3.16 -7.20
CA PHE A 52 1.97 2.94 -5.78
C PHE A 52 2.41 1.50 -5.52
N GLU A 53 1.81 0.50 -6.18
CA GLU A 53 2.05 -0.92 -5.92
C GLU A 53 3.15 -1.54 -6.77
N SER A 54 3.51 -0.92 -7.89
CA SER A 54 4.61 -1.39 -8.75
C SER A 54 5.98 -0.92 -8.24
N PRO A 55 7.04 -1.71 -8.49
CA PRO A 55 8.41 -1.27 -8.25
C PRO A 55 8.70 0.05 -8.97
N PRO A 56 9.52 0.94 -8.38
CA PRO A 56 9.86 2.20 -9.01
C PRO A 56 10.66 1.98 -10.30
N VAL A 57 10.31 2.73 -11.34
CA VAL A 57 11.11 2.79 -12.57
C VAL A 57 12.11 3.93 -12.42
N PHE A 58 13.40 3.61 -12.41
CA PHE A 58 14.46 4.57 -12.22
C PHE A 58 15.10 5.00 -13.56
N ASN A 59 15.35 6.28 -13.72
CA ASN A 59 16.30 6.77 -14.70
C ASN A 59 17.76 6.45 -14.28
N SER A 60 18.74 6.75 -15.11
CA SER A 60 20.15 6.41 -14.85
C SER A 60 20.71 7.10 -13.59
N ILE A 61 20.30 8.33 -13.30
CA ILE A 61 20.75 9.10 -12.14
C ILE A 61 20.11 8.55 -10.87
N GLU A 62 18.80 8.32 -10.89
CA GLU A 62 18.06 7.73 -9.76
C GLU A 62 18.58 6.33 -9.45
N ARG A 63 18.83 5.52 -10.46
CA ARG A 63 19.39 4.16 -10.30
C ARG A 63 20.72 4.21 -9.56
N LYS A 64 21.65 5.07 -9.96
CA LYS A 64 22.90 5.28 -9.22
C LYS A 64 22.62 5.72 -7.78
N ARG A 65 21.77 6.72 -7.57
CA ARG A 65 21.44 7.26 -6.24
C ARG A 65 20.86 6.22 -5.29
N PHE A 66 19.89 5.43 -5.76
CA PHE A 66 19.18 4.49 -4.89
C PHE A 66 19.91 3.17 -4.70
N PHE A 67 20.69 2.73 -5.70
CA PHE A 67 21.51 1.51 -5.60
C PHE A 67 22.95 1.75 -5.11
N THR A 68 23.35 2.98 -4.84
CA THR A 68 24.52 3.24 -4.00
C THR A 68 24.16 2.92 -2.55
N LEU A 69 24.43 1.67 -2.19
CA LEU A 69 24.10 1.13 -0.88
C LEU A 69 25.32 1.24 0.05
N PRO A 70 25.09 1.47 1.35
CA PRO A 70 26.17 1.53 2.32
C PRO A 70 26.93 0.22 2.43
N LEU A 71 28.23 0.32 2.74
CA LEU A 71 29.15 -0.82 2.78
C LEU A 71 28.68 -1.93 3.73
N ALA A 72 28.11 -1.57 4.89
CA ALA A 72 27.59 -2.55 5.85
C ALA A 72 26.44 -3.39 5.30
N LEU A 73 25.61 -2.82 4.42
CA LEU A 73 24.53 -3.54 3.78
C LEU A 73 25.05 -4.43 2.64
N THR A 74 25.99 -3.92 1.85
CA THR A 74 26.65 -4.72 0.80
C THR A 74 27.49 -5.86 1.38
N ALA A 75 28.18 -5.66 2.49
CA ALA A 75 28.88 -6.73 3.19
C ALA A 75 27.95 -7.86 3.67
N SER A 76 26.68 -7.57 3.91
CA SER A 76 25.71 -8.60 4.31
C SER A 76 25.49 -9.68 3.22
N ILE A 77 25.73 -9.37 1.95
CA ILE A 77 25.55 -10.34 0.86
C ILE A 77 26.58 -11.48 0.86
N GLU A 78 27.72 -11.31 1.53
CA GLU A 78 28.73 -12.36 1.64
C GLU A 78 28.19 -13.63 2.33
N LYS A 79 27.17 -13.45 3.20
CA LYS A 79 26.47 -14.54 3.88
C LYS A 79 25.47 -15.27 2.99
N PHE A 80 25.16 -14.75 1.80
CA PHE A 80 24.15 -15.33 0.92
C PHE A 80 24.78 -16.30 -0.08
N LYS A 81 24.23 -17.51 -0.18
CA LYS A 81 24.82 -18.61 -0.95
C LYS A 81 24.65 -18.47 -2.48
N THR A 82 23.57 -17.82 -2.93
CA THR A 82 23.24 -17.83 -4.36
C THR A 82 23.32 -16.43 -4.98
N PRO A 83 23.72 -16.31 -6.26
CA PRO A 83 23.69 -15.07 -7.03
C PRO A 83 22.32 -14.37 -6.94
N THR A 84 21.24 -15.13 -7.11
CA THR A 84 19.86 -14.64 -7.02
C THR A 84 19.57 -13.96 -5.67
N ASN A 85 19.98 -14.57 -4.56
CA ASN A 85 19.74 -13.98 -3.23
C ASN A 85 20.54 -12.70 -3.03
N LYS A 86 21.78 -12.64 -3.49
CA LYS A 86 22.63 -11.44 -3.43
C LYS A 86 22.02 -10.27 -4.20
N VAL A 87 21.72 -10.50 -5.47
CA VAL A 87 21.18 -9.44 -6.34
C VAL A 87 19.79 -9.01 -5.92
N CYS A 88 18.86 -9.94 -5.71
CA CYS A 88 17.48 -9.59 -5.30
C CYS A 88 17.41 -8.86 -3.95
N PHE A 89 18.33 -9.18 -3.02
CA PHE A 89 18.45 -8.45 -1.76
C PHE A 89 18.83 -6.98 -1.99
N LEU A 90 19.87 -6.72 -2.78
CA LEU A 90 20.34 -5.36 -3.06
C LEU A 90 19.32 -4.56 -3.86
N VAL A 91 18.64 -5.17 -4.84
CA VAL A 91 17.55 -4.51 -5.57
C VAL A 91 16.41 -4.17 -4.62
N SER A 92 16.00 -5.11 -3.73
CA SER A 92 14.98 -4.84 -2.71
C SER A 92 15.36 -3.70 -1.77
N ALA A 93 16.63 -3.62 -1.37
CA ALA A 93 17.14 -2.54 -0.52
C ALA A 93 17.10 -1.18 -1.22
N GLY A 94 17.46 -1.12 -2.52
CA GLY A 94 17.36 0.09 -3.32
C GLY A 94 15.92 0.58 -3.49
N TYR A 95 14.99 -0.33 -3.75
CA TYR A 95 13.56 -0.01 -3.82
C TYR A 95 13.02 0.48 -2.49
N PHE A 96 13.39 -0.18 -1.39
CA PHE A 96 13.01 0.25 -0.05
C PHE A 96 13.56 1.64 0.29
N LYS A 97 14.82 1.92 -0.02
CA LYS A 97 15.44 3.24 0.13
C LYS A 97 14.68 4.34 -0.63
N ALA A 98 14.09 4.01 -1.78
CA ALA A 98 13.35 4.95 -2.61
C ALA A 98 11.90 5.17 -2.17
N LYS A 99 11.22 4.14 -1.67
CA LYS A 99 9.77 4.13 -1.48
C LYS A 99 9.30 3.76 -0.06
N ASN A 100 10.21 3.41 0.84
CA ASN A 100 9.93 2.95 2.21
C ASN A 100 8.94 1.77 2.27
N ARG A 101 8.91 0.94 1.20
CA ARG A 101 8.05 -0.24 1.11
C ARG A 101 8.70 -1.35 0.28
N PHE A 102 8.13 -2.54 0.39
CA PHE A 102 8.55 -3.72 -0.37
C PHE A 102 7.56 -4.10 -1.46
N PHE A 103 8.05 -4.68 -2.57
CA PHE A 103 7.29 -4.96 -3.79
C PHE A 103 7.23 -6.46 -4.12
N ALA A 104 6.61 -7.26 -3.29
CA ALA A 104 6.22 -8.66 -3.50
C ALA A 104 7.13 -9.52 -4.43
N ARG A 105 8.46 -9.36 -4.33
CA ARG A 105 9.47 -10.02 -5.19
C ARG A 105 9.36 -9.68 -6.68
N GLN A 106 8.85 -8.50 -6.99
CA GLN A 106 8.85 -7.96 -8.34
C GLN A 106 10.11 -7.12 -8.55
N PHE A 107 10.81 -7.35 -9.66
CA PHE A 107 12.07 -6.69 -9.99
C PHE A 107 12.09 -6.33 -11.46
N HIS A 108 12.58 -5.13 -11.79
CA HIS A 108 12.85 -4.77 -13.18
C HIS A 108 14.16 -5.39 -13.61
N GLN A 109 14.18 -5.99 -14.80
CA GLN A 109 15.36 -6.65 -15.36
C GLN A 109 16.57 -5.70 -15.44
N VAL A 110 16.34 -4.45 -15.82
CA VAL A 110 17.40 -3.42 -15.91
C VAL A 110 18.07 -3.16 -14.55
N ASP A 111 17.32 -3.27 -13.45
CA ASP A 111 17.87 -3.06 -12.10
C ASP A 111 18.65 -4.30 -11.63
N ILE A 112 18.19 -5.49 -12.01
CA ILE A 112 18.95 -6.74 -11.81
C ILE A 112 20.29 -6.67 -12.52
N GLU A 113 20.31 -6.30 -13.80
CA GLU A 113 21.53 -6.17 -14.61
C GLU A 113 22.47 -5.11 -14.02
N PHE A 114 21.94 -3.98 -13.60
CA PHE A 114 22.73 -2.92 -13.00
C PHE A 114 23.46 -3.39 -11.73
N ILE A 115 22.72 -4.03 -10.81
CA ILE A 115 23.28 -4.54 -9.54
C ILE A 115 24.24 -5.70 -9.82
N SER A 116 23.90 -6.62 -10.72
CA SER A 116 24.75 -7.77 -11.07
C SER A 116 26.12 -7.30 -11.56
N LYS A 117 26.15 -6.31 -12.47
CA LYS A 117 27.40 -5.69 -12.93
C LYS A 117 28.20 -5.05 -11.80
N GLN A 118 27.50 -4.39 -10.85
CA GLN A 118 28.13 -3.70 -9.74
C GLN A 118 28.87 -4.63 -8.78
N ILE A 119 28.37 -5.85 -8.60
CA ILE A 119 28.94 -6.84 -7.66
C ILE A 119 29.66 -8.00 -8.39
N GLY A 120 29.89 -7.88 -9.70
CA GLY A 120 30.65 -8.86 -10.49
C GLY A 120 29.93 -10.20 -10.68
N ILE A 121 28.59 -10.21 -10.71
CA ILE A 121 27.78 -11.41 -10.96
C ILE A 121 27.26 -11.34 -12.39
N ASN A 122 27.26 -12.49 -13.10
CA ASN A 122 26.63 -12.58 -14.42
C ASN A 122 25.08 -12.45 -14.22
N PRO A 123 24.40 -11.49 -14.90
CA PRO A 123 22.96 -11.34 -14.84
C PRO A 123 22.17 -12.62 -15.19
N ASP A 124 22.71 -13.46 -16.08
CA ASP A 124 22.07 -14.71 -16.50
C ASP A 124 21.99 -15.77 -15.38
N ASP A 125 22.84 -15.65 -14.35
CA ASP A 125 22.82 -16.51 -13.17
C ASP A 125 21.73 -16.09 -12.17
N VAL A 126 21.07 -14.96 -12.39
CA VAL A 126 20.07 -14.41 -11.49
C VAL A 126 18.67 -14.84 -11.95
N GLN A 127 18.02 -15.65 -11.14
CA GLN A 127 16.68 -16.19 -11.40
C GLN A 127 15.68 -15.72 -10.33
N PRO A 128 15.02 -14.56 -10.53
CA PRO A 128 14.13 -13.97 -9.51
C PRO A 128 12.97 -14.87 -9.08
N ASN A 129 12.50 -15.76 -9.95
CA ASN A 129 11.49 -16.76 -9.66
C ASN A 129 11.94 -17.78 -8.59
N LYS A 130 13.23 -18.02 -8.46
CA LYS A 130 13.84 -18.88 -7.43
C LYS A 130 14.06 -18.14 -6.10
N TYR A 131 13.85 -16.84 -6.04
CA TYR A 131 13.92 -16.06 -4.81
C TYR A 131 12.70 -16.35 -3.93
N ASN A 132 12.80 -17.32 -3.02
CA ASN A 132 11.68 -17.84 -2.28
C ASN A 132 11.15 -16.84 -1.23
N LYS A 133 9.89 -17.03 -0.82
CA LYS A 133 9.17 -16.12 0.09
C LYS A 133 9.82 -16.03 1.47
N GLU A 134 10.35 -17.14 1.97
CA GLU A 134 10.98 -17.19 3.30
C GLU A 134 12.30 -16.42 3.33
N THR A 135 13.15 -16.63 2.30
CA THR A 135 14.38 -15.86 2.13
C THR A 135 14.08 -14.36 1.98
N TYR A 136 13.06 -14.02 1.19
CA TYR A 136 12.62 -12.63 1.02
C TYR A 136 12.21 -11.99 2.36
N ARG A 137 11.43 -12.68 3.19
CA ARG A 137 11.04 -12.19 4.53
C ARG A 137 12.24 -11.97 5.45
N ARG A 138 13.23 -12.87 5.45
CA ARG A 138 14.46 -12.67 6.22
C ARG A 138 15.25 -11.47 5.72
N HIS A 139 15.35 -11.29 4.43
CA HIS A 139 16.01 -10.14 3.81
C HIS A 139 15.30 -8.82 4.12
N GLN A 140 13.97 -8.80 4.11
CA GLN A 140 13.20 -7.63 4.55
C GLN A 140 13.58 -7.21 5.98
N LYS A 141 13.70 -8.14 6.93
CA LYS A 141 14.10 -7.82 8.30
C LYS A 141 15.49 -7.19 8.36
N ILE A 142 16.44 -7.69 7.57
CA ILE A 142 17.80 -7.11 7.51
C ILE A 142 17.73 -5.67 6.96
N ILE A 143 16.97 -5.43 5.91
CA ILE A 143 16.80 -4.12 5.28
C ILE A 143 16.13 -3.14 6.27
N LEU A 144 15.05 -3.58 6.92
CA LEU A 144 14.34 -2.76 7.92
C LEU A 144 15.26 -2.34 9.06
N ASN A 145 15.95 -3.32 9.66
CA ASN A 145 16.90 -3.06 10.75
C ASN A 145 17.99 -2.08 10.32
N TYR A 146 18.51 -2.24 9.11
CA TYR A 146 19.55 -1.36 8.59
C TYR A 146 19.09 0.09 8.46
N PHE A 147 17.90 0.32 7.89
CA PHE A 147 17.35 1.66 7.71
C PHE A 147 16.65 2.22 8.96
N GLY A 148 16.58 1.44 10.04
CA GLY A 148 15.93 1.81 11.30
C GLY A 148 14.40 1.91 11.17
N PHE A 149 13.81 1.06 10.30
CA PHE A 149 12.37 0.97 10.14
C PHE A 149 11.80 -0.24 10.89
N SER A 150 10.58 -0.09 11.40
CA SER A 150 9.75 -1.21 11.85
C SER A 150 8.87 -1.73 10.71
N SER A 151 8.45 -2.98 10.81
CA SER A 151 7.43 -3.54 9.94
C SER A 151 6.05 -2.93 10.23
N PHE A 152 5.16 -2.96 9.23
CA PHE A 152 3.75 -2.64 9.46
C PHE A 152 3.06 -3.86 10.09
N ASP A 153 3.09 -3.93 11.41
CA ASP A 153 2.51 -4.98 12.24
C ASP A 153 1.22 -4.51 12.96
N THR A 154 0.75 -5.29 13.92
CA THR A 154 -0.46 -4.98 14.69
C THR A 154 -0.36 -3.64 15.45
N LEU A 155 0.80 -3.33 16.03
CA LEU A 155 1.00 -2.06 16.74
C LEU A 155 1.01 -0.88 15.77
N ALA A 156 1.67 -1.03 14.62
CA ALA A 156 1.66 -0.03 13.56
C ALA A 156 0.25 0.18 12.99
N MET A 157 -0.56 -0.88 12.89
CA MET A 157 -1.97 -0.79 12.48
C MET A 157 -2.80 0.02 13.48
N VAL A 158 -2.66 -0.25 14.79
CA VAL A 158 -3.37 0.52 15.84
C VAL A 158 -2.96 1.98 15.79
N PHE A 159 -1.65 2.26 15.68
CA PHE A 159 -1.15 3.62 15.52
C PHE A 159 -1.75 4.31 14.28
N ALA A 160 -1.68 3.64 13.12
CA ALA A 160 -2.22 4.19 11.88
C ALA A 160 -3.74 4.47 11.97
N LYS A 161 -4.48 3.59 12.65
CA LYS A 161 -5.91 3.78 12.89
C LYS A 161 -6.20 5.03 13.72
N THR A 162 -5.45 5.24 14.80
CA THR A 162 -5.59 6.45 15.64
C THR A 162 -5.28 7.73 14.85
N GLU A 163 -4.22 7.73 14.04
CA GLU A 163 -3.86 8.89 13.23
C GLU A 163 -4.92 9.19 12.16
N VAL A 164 -5.44 8.17 11.48
CA VAL A 164 -6.50 8.33 10.47
C VAL A 164 -7.80 8.82 11.13
N ASP A 165 -8.14 8.34 12.31
CA ASP A 165 -9.31 8.80 13.07
C ASP A 165 -9.24 10.31 13.34
N LEU A 166 -8.10 10.81 13.79
CA LEU A 166 -7.88 12.25 13.98
C LEU A 166 -7.97 13.04 12.65
N MET A 167 -7.47 12.47 11.56
CA MET A 167 -7.52 13.13 10.25
C MET A 167 -8.95 13.22 9.70
N VAL A 168 -9.76 12.19 9.87
CA VAL A 168 -11.14 12.14 9.38
C VAL A 168 -12.01 13.20 10.07
N GLN A 169 -11.75 13.53 11.34
CA GLN A 169 -12.48 14.55 12.07
C GLN A 169 -12.29 15.97 11.50
N VAL A 170 -11.19 16.23 10.80
CA VAL A 170 -10.84 17.56 10.28
C VAL A 170 -10.76 17.62 8.75
N GLN A 171 -10.78 16.48 8.08
CA GLN A 171 -10.54 16.37 6.64
C GLN A 171 -11.47 15.33 5.99
N PHE A 172 -12.29 15.74 5.02
CA PHE A 172 -13.20 14.84 4.29
C PHE A 172 -12.63 14.31 2.97
N ARG A 173 -11.49 14.81 2.51
CA ARG A 173 -10.88 14.36 1.25
C ARG A 173 -10.02 13.13 1.49
N THR A 174 -10.55 11.94 1.25
CA THR A 174 -9.91 10.65 1.48
C THR A 174 -8.52 10.53 0.85
N LYS A 175 -8.30 11.16 -0.31
CA LYS A 175 -6.98 11.18 -0.95
C LYS A 175 -5.94 11.98 -0.15
N LEU A 176 -6.33 13.09 0.46
CA LEU A 176 -5.43 13.86 1.31
C LEU A 176 -5.11 13.10 2.60
N ILE A 177 -6.10 12.42 3.19
CA ILE A 177 -5.89 11.53 4.34
C ILE A 177 -4.88 10.44 3.98
N LEU A 178 -5.01 9.80 2.81
CA LEU A 178 -4.07 8.78 2.36
C LEU A 178 -2.64 9.33 2.21
N LEU A 179 -2.48 10.48 1.60
CA LEU A 179 -1.16 11.10 1.45
C LEU A 179 -0.53 11.48 2.79
N GLU A 180 -1.34 12.00 3.72
CA GLU A 180 -0.87 12.38 5.05
C GLU A 180 -0.47 11.16 5.88
N ILE A 181 -1.28 10.08 5.90
CA ILE A 181 -0.92 8.87 6.66
C ILE A 181 0.36 8.22 6.12
N ILE A 182 0.61 8.25 4.80
CA ILE A 182 1.86 7.80 4.20
C ILE A 182 3.05 8.61 4.76
N GLN A 183 2.91 9.93 4.87
CA GLN A 183 3.96 10.78 5.44
C GLN A 183 4.17 10.51 6.94
N VAL A 184 3.10 10.34 7.70
CA VAL A 184 3.15 10.04 9.14
C VAL A 184 3.88 8.72 9.38
N LEU A 185 3.51 7.65 8.67
CA LEU A 185 4.19 6.35 8.76
C LEU A 185 5.67 6.45 8.41
N THR A 186 6.00 7.18 7.33
CA THR A 186 7.39 7.38 6.91
C THR A 186 8.21 8.14 7.97
N ARG A 187 7.66 9.22 8.55
CA ARG A 187 8.31 9.99 9.63
C ARG A 187 8.53 9.14 10.89
N LYS A 188 7.60 8.25 11.20
CA LYS A 188 7.70 7.28 12.32
C LYS A 188 8.57 6.07 12.00
N LYS A 189 9.21 6.03 10.83
CA LYS A 189 10.03 4.90 10.40
C LYS A 189 9.27 3.57 10.41
N ILE A 190 8.02 3.59 9.96
CA ILE A 190 7.19 2.41 9.74
C ILE A 190 7.16 2.14 8.25
N ALA A 191 7.48 0.91 7.84
CA ALA A 191 7.43 0.50 6.44
C ALA A 191 6.00 0.57 5.91
N LEU A 192 5.82 1.14 4.72
CA LEU A 192 4.49 1.32 4.15
C LEU A 192 3.87 -0.04 3.76
N PRO A 193 2.61 -0.31 4.12
CA PRO A 193 1.88 -1.49 3.69
C PRO A 193 1.43 -1.36 2.23
N ASN A 194 0.73 -2.38 1.72
CA ASN A 194 0.09 -2.29 0.41
C ASN A 194 -1.09 -1.31 0.41
N TYR A 195 -1.49 -0.87 -0.79
CA TYR A 195 -2.59 0.08 -0.95
C TYR A 195 -3.90 -0.39 -0.31
N ASN A 196 -4.23 -1.67 -0.46
CA ASN A 196 -5.50 -2.19 0.05
C ASN A 196 -5.62 -2.06 1.58
N VAL A 197 -4.52 -2.22 2.32
CA VAL A 197 -4.52 -2.02 3.78
C VAL A 197 -4.84 -0.58 4.14
N LEU A 198 -4.19 0.39 3.47
CA LEU A 198 -4.44 1.81 3.70
C LEU A 198 -5.85 2.22 3.23
N PHE A 199 -6.27 1.68 2.09
CA PHE A 199 -7.60 1.92 1.55
C PHE A 199 -8.69 1.46 2.53
N THR A 200 -8.62 0.21 3.00
CA THR A 200 -9.57 -0.35 3.96
C THR A 200 -9.57 0.47 5.25
N LEU A 201 -8.39 0.77 5.79
CA LEU A 201 -8.25 1.57 6.99
C LEU A 201 -8.98 2.93 6.88
N ILE A 202 -8.77 3.64 5.78
CA ILE A 202 -9.38 4.98 5.58
C ILE A 202 -10.89 4.85 5.35
N THR A 203 -11.31 3.90 4.51
CA THR A 203 -12.74 3.73 4.22
C THR A 203 -13.54 3.29 5.43
N ASP A 204 -12.99 2.41 6.26
CA ASP A 204 -13.64 1.97 7.50
C ASP A 204 -13.80 3.15 8.48
N MET A 205 -12.79 4.02 8.58
CA MET A 205 -12.86 5.19 9.45
C MET A 205 -13.84 6.24 8.92
N VAL A 206 -13.81 6.56 7.63
CA VAL A 206 -14.72 7.53 7.00
C VAL A 206 -16.18 7.07 7.09
N ASN A 207 -16.45 5.77 7.01
CA ASN A 207 -17.80 5.23 7.12
C ASN A 207 -18.35 5.23 8.57
N GLN A 208 -17.53 5.54 9.58
CA GLN A 208 -17.94 5.66 10.98
C GLN A 208 -18.42 7.07 11.35
N TYR A 209 -18.12 8.05 10.51
CA TYR A 209 -18.50 9.48 10.66
C TYR A 209 -19.57 9.89 9.64
#